data_388fd3d79de79dbd5a06635cada561ea
#
_entry.id   388fd3d79de79dbd5a06635cada561ea
#
_cell.length_a   1.000
_cell.length_b   1.000
_cell.length_c   1.000
_cell.angle_alpha   90.00
_cell.angle_beta   90.00
_cell.angle_gamma   90.00
#
_symmetry.space_group_name_H-M   'P 1'
#
loop_
_entity.id
_entity.type
_entity.pdbx_description
1 polymer ?
#
loop_
_entity_poly.entity_id
_entity_poly.type
_entity_poly.pdbx_seq_one_letter_code
_entity_poly.pdbx_strand_id
1 'polypeptide(L)'
;MKIFNKKIFIFLTIILVITIAVPVLCQIFVLNQNGNNLLPEKEKLRESDYVNAYCKGTKEYVLPDKTRIDCLTEQYACEFDWAKKWYEGFGQALWYAHNSGKKPCLVLILKTQKDYIYFDRAKILCDKYNVHLIDIKSKNFQTNSIK
;
A
#
# COMPACT_ATOMS: atom_id res chain seq x y z
N MET A 1 63.97 38.19 -4.35
CA MET A 1 62.89 38.43 -3.37
C MET A 1 61.43 38.30 -3.96
N LYS A 2 61.19 38.41 -5.26
CA LYS A 2 59.87 38.31 -5.88
C LYS A 2 59.35 36.88 -6.09
N ILE A 3 60.18 35.86 -6.17
CA ILE A 3 59.80 34.47 -6.45
C ILE A 3 59.24 33.79 -5.20
N PHE A 4 59.74 34.16 -4.02
CA PHE A 4 59.23 33.60 -2.76
C PHE A 4 57.78 34.00 -2.47
N ASN A 5 57.38 35.19 -2.79
CA ASN A 5 56.04 35.69 -2.65
C ASN A 5 54.99 34.96 -3.55
N LYS A 6 55.39 34.54 -4.74
CA LYS A 6 54.48 33.88 -5.69
C LYS A 6 54.11 32.47 -5.24
N LYS A 7 55.09 31.72 -4.67
CA LYS A 7 54.81 30.38 -4.12
C LYS A 7 53.92 30.44 -2.88
N ILE A 8 54.17 31.41 -2.00
CA ILE A 8 53.30 31.61 -0.82
C ILE A 8 51.88 32.00 -1.22
N PHE A 9 51.75 32.87 -2.21
CA PHE A 9 50.43 33.27 -2.74
C PHE A 9 49.67 32.11 -3.32
N ILE A 10 50.32 31.25 -4.13
CA ILE A 10 49.68 30.03 -4.69
C ILE A 10 49.27 29.07 -3.55
N PHE A 11 50.14 28.91 -2.53
CA PHE A 11 49.82 28.01 -1.42
C PHE A 11 48.64 28.51 -0.58
N LEU A 12 48.53 29.80 -0.35
CA LEU A 12 47.41 30.43 0.36
C LEU A 12 46.09 30.33 -0.44
N THR A 13 46.15 30.48 -1.77
CA THR A 13 44.95 30.31 -2.62
C THR A 13 44.45 28.87 -2.67
N ILE A 14 45.34 27.88 -2.68
CA ILE A 14 44.99 26.48 -2.60
C ILE A 14 44.32 26.14 -1.26
N ILE A 15 44.87 26.62 -0.16
CA ILE A 15 44.27 26.44 1.18
C ILE A 15 42.88 27.06 1.22
N LEU A 16 42.71 28.28 0.72
CA LEU A 16 41.42 28.97 0.69
C LEU A 16 40.40 28.20 -0.12
N VAL A 17 40.79 27.65 -1.29
CA VAL A 17 39.88 26.85 -2.14
C VAL A 17 39.48 25.55 -1.41
N ILE A 18 40.41 24.87 -0.76
CA ILE A 18 40.11 23.64 -0.01
C ILE A 18 39.19 23.92 1.18
N THR A 19 39.42 25.01 1.93
CA THR A 19 38.61 25.35 3.11
C THR A 19 37.18 25.72 2.76
N ILE A 20 36.92 26.23 1.56
CA ILE A 20 35.57 26.57 1.10
C ILE A 20 34.92 25.37 0.36
N ALA A 21 35.65 24.68 -0.50
CA ALA A 21 35.12 23.60 -1.33
C ALA A 21 34.73 22.37 -0.50
N VAL A 22 35.50 21.98 0.51
CA VAL A 22 35.23 20.79 1.32
C VAL A 22 33.92 20.90 2.11
N PRO A 23 33.65 21.99 2.86
CA PRO A 23 32.39 22.11 3.58
C PRO A 23 31.18 22.21 2.62
N VAL A 24 31.32 22.88 1.48
CA VAL A 24 30.24 22.95 0.48
C VAL A 24 29.93 21.58 -0.11
N LEU A 25 30.94 20.79 -0.49
CA LEU A 25 30.76 19.42 -0.95
C LEU A 25 30.17 18.52 0.14
N CYS A 26 30.55 18.69 1.39
CA CYS A 26 30.01 17.96 2.52
C CYS A 26 28.53 18.32 2.74
N GLN A 27 28.13 19.58 2.61
CA GLN A 27 26.73 20.00 2.69
C GLN A 27 25.91 19.44 1.52
N ILE A 28 26.44 19.46 0.30
CA ILE A 28 25.77 18.86 -0.87
C ILE A 28 25.60 17.35 -0.67
N PHE A 29 26.62 16.67 -0.13
CA PHE A 29 26.56 15.24 0.16
C PHE A 29 25.50 14.92 1.24
N VAL A 30 25.43 15.70 2.32
CA VAL A 30 24.40 15.55 3.37
C VAL A 30 23.00 15.84 2.84
N LEU A 31 22.84 16.88 2.01
CA LEU A 31 21.57 17.18 1.37
C LEU A 31 21.13 16.08 0.40
N ASN A 32 22.07 15.47 -0.32
CA ASN A 32 21.77 14.34 -1.21
C ASN A 32 21.43 13.05 -0.45
N GLN A 33 22.01 12.83 0.73
CA GLN A 33 21.61 11.72 1.61
C GLN A 33 20.19 11.93 2.18
N ASN A 34 19.84 13.17 2.53
CA ASN A 34 18.49 13.52 3.00
C ASN A 34 17.45 13.55 1.85
N GLY A 35 17.89 13.81 0.62
CA GLY A 35 17.01 13.78 -0.58
C GLY A 35 16.51 12.36 -0.93
N ASN A 36 17.22 11.32 -0.53
CA ASN A 36 16.79 9.93 -0.75
C ASN A 36 15.66 9.49 0.21
N ASN A 37 15.36 10.27 1.25
CA ASN A 37 14.22 10.05 2.15
C ASN A 37 12.98 10.90 1.81
N LEU A 38 13.01 11.64 0.70
CA LEU A 38 11.89 12.46 0.22
C LEU A 38 10.99 11.76 -0.81
N LEU A 39 11.18 10.45 -1.05
CA LEU A 39 10.12 9.67 -1.66
C LEU A 39 9.05 9.51 -0.58
N PRO A 40 7.80 9.98 -0.80
CA PRO A 40 6.72 9.76 0.15
C PRO A 40 6.71 8.26 0.44
N GLU A 41 6.79 7.90 1.71
CA GLU A 41 6.63 6.54 2.18
C GLU A 41 5.39 6.01 1.47
N LYS A 42 5.57 4.94 0.68
CA LYS A 42 4.57 4.44 -0.26
C LYS A 42 3.30 4.23 0.56
N GLU A 43 2.35 5.14 0.42
CA GLU A 43 1.16 5.25 1.25
C GLU A 43 0.55 3.85 1.41
N LYS A 44 0.58 3.34 2.63
CA LYS A 44 0.11 1.98 2.93
C LYS A 44 -1.40 1.98 2.88
N LEU A 45 -1.95 1.70 1.71
CA LEU A 45 -3.38 1.61 1.51
C LEU A 45 -4.01 0.61 2.48
N ARG A 46 -5.12 1.00 3.07
CA ARG A 46 -5.96 0.21 3.97
C ARG A 46 -7.11 -0.42 3.19
N GLU A 47 -7.79 -1.38 3.77
CA GLU A 47 -8.99 -2.01 3.21
C GLU A 47 -10.05 -0.96 2.87
N SER A 48 -10.27 0.02 3.76
CA SER A 48 -11.20 1.13 3.55
C SER A 48 -10.93 1.98 2.29
N ASP A 49 -9.68 2.06 1.84
CA ASP A 49 -9.35 2.78 0.60
C ASP A 49 -9.88 2.03 -0.63
N TYR A 50 -9.89 0.69 -0.58
CA TYR A 50 -10.48 -0.16 -1.61
C TYR A 50 -12.00 -0.13 -1.56
N VAL A 51 -12.61 -0.15 -0.37
CA VAL A 51 -14.06 0.07 -0.21
C VAL A 51 -14.45 1.40 -0.86
N ASN A 52 -13.70 2.47 -0.57
CA ASN A 52 -13.95 3.79 -1.14
C ASN A 52 -13.85 3.83 -2.67
N ALA A 53 -12.93 3.09 -3.25
CA ALA A 53 -12.71 3.06 -4.69
C ALA A 53 -13.69 2.15 -5.45
N TYR A 54 -14.09 1.02 -4.87
CA TYR A 54 -14.78 -0.04 -5.60
C TYR A 54 -16.25 -0.24 -5.20
N CYS A 55 -16.68 0.20 -4.01
CA CYS A 55 -18.07 0.09 -3.60
C CYS A 55 -19.00 0.96 -4.47
N LYS A 56 -20.02 0.33 -5.04
CA LYS A 56 -21.07 0.99 -5.85
C LYS A 56 -22.38 1.18 -5.09
N GLY A 57 -22.40 0.86 -3.79
CA GLY A 57 -23.57 0.98 -2.92
C GLY A 57 -23.30 1.88 -1.71
N THR A 58 -24.01 1.60 -0.61
CA THR A 58 -23.82 2.28 0.67
C THR A 58 -22.58 1.70 1.37
N LYS A 59 -21.60 2.54 1.63
CA LYS A 59 -20.36 2.18 2.34
C LYS A 59 -20.60 2.19 3.84
N GLU A 60 -19.92 1.30 4.55
CA GLU A 60 -19.87 1.29 6.00
C GLU A 60 -21.28 1.24 6.64
N TYR A 61 -22.18 0.41 6.07
CA TYR A 61 -23.56 0.31 6.52
C TYR A 61 -23.64 -0.41 7.87
N VAL A 62 -24.15 0.29 8.89
CA VAL A 62 -24.27 -0.24 10.25
C VAL A 62 -25.55 -1.06 10.41
N LEU A 63 -25.40 -2.33 10.80
CA LEU A 63 -26.49 -3.23 11.12
C LEU A 63 -27.08 -2.97 12.54
N PRO A 64 -28.28 -3.46 12.85
CA PRO A 64 -28.89 -3.29 14.20
C PRO A 64 -28.01 -3.83 15.34
N ASP A 65 -27.24 -4.88 15.10
CA ASP A 65 -26.30 -5.49 16.06
C ASP A 65 -24.99 -4.72 16.20
N LYS A 66 -24.85 -3.57 15.54
CA LYS A 66 -23.67 -2.68 15.49
C LYS A 66 -22.49 -3.22 14.68
N THR A 67 -22.60 -4.37 14.04
CA THR A 67 -21.65 -4.78 13.01
C THR A 67 -21.82 -3.94 11.76
N ARG A 68 -20.83 -3.92 10.88
CA ARG A 68 -20.75 -2.96 9.79
C ARG A 68 -20.38 -3.65 8.48
N ILE A 69 -21.26 -3.53 7.50
CA ILE A 69 -21.03 -4.02 6.14
C ILE A 69 -20.18 -3.01 5.39
N ASP A 70 -19.07 -3.44 4.83
CA ASP A 70 -18.18 -2.56 4.07
C ASP A 70 -18.87 -1.95 2.86
N CYS A 71 -19.62 -2.74 2.12
CA CYS A 71 -20.36 -2.27 0.95
C CYS A 71 -21.72 -2.98 0.81
N LEU A 72 -22.79 -2.27 1.07
CA LEU A 72 -24.17 -2.75 0.87
C LEU A 72 -24.71 -2.27 -0.47
N THR A 73 -24.97 -3.19 -1.38
CA THR A 73 -25.60 -2.92 -2.67
C THR A 73 -27.07 -3.33 -2.67
N GLU A 74 -27.75 -3.14 -3.79
CA GLU A 74 -29.13 -3.64 -3.94
C GLU A 74 -29.22 -5.17 -3.79
N GLN A 75 -28.21 -5.90 -4.28
CA GLN A 75 -28.21 -7.37 -4.32
C GLN A 75 -27.31 -8.01 -3.28
N TYR A 76 -26.20 -7.37 -2.88
CA TYR A 76 -25.12 -7.97 -2.12
C TYR A 76 -24.77 -7.19 -0.85
N ALA A 77 -24.40 -7.92 0.20
CA ALA A 77 -23.66 -7.43 1.34
C ALA A 77 -22.20 -7.90 1.17
N CYS A 78 -21.31 -6.96 0.84
CA CYS A 78 -19.92 -7.27 0.51
C CYS A 78 -18.98 -6.90 1.69
N GLU A 79 -18.10 -7.83 1.98
CA GLU A 79 -16.94 -7.65 2.86
C GLU A 79 -15.68 -7.53 2.03
N PHE A 80 -14.80 -6.58 2.38
CA PHE A 80 -13.50 -6.34 1.75
C PHE A 80 -12.39 -6.72 2.69
N ASP A 81 -11.56 -7.69 2.33
CA ASP A 81 -10.45 -8.10 3.18
C ASP A 81 -9.19 -8.43 2.36
N TRP A 82 -8.04 -8.35 3.02
CA TRP A 82 -6.80 -8.85 2.43
C TRP A 82 -6.89 -10.36 2.19
N ALA A 83 -6.40 -10.83 1.08
CA ALA A 83 -6.49 -12.24 0.70
C ALA A 83 -6.03 -13.20 1.80
N LYS A 84 -5.04 -12.84 2.63
CA LYS A 84 -4.57 -13.64 3.76
C LYS A 84 -5.61 -13.85 4.86
N LYS A 85 -6.57 -12.95 4.98
CA LYS A 85 -7.64 -12.98 5.98
C LYS A 85 -8.96 -13.55 5.41
N TRP A 86 -8.90 -14.21 4.27
CA TRP A 86 -10.07 -14.70 3.55
C TRP A 86 -11.11 -15.45 4.40
N TYR A 87 -10.67 -16.21 5.43
CA TYR A 87 -11.56 -16.96 6.30
C TYR A 87 -12.31 -16.06 7.29
N GLU A 88 -11.73 -14.91 7.72
CA GLU A 88 -12.41 -13.90 8.52
C GLU A 88 -13.48 -13.21 7.66
N GLY A 89 -13.07 -12.66 6.50
CA GLY A 89 -13.98 -12.01 5.56
C GLY A 89 -15.10 -12.94 5.06
N PHE A 90 -14.82 -14.22 4.87
CA PHE A 90 -15.85 -15.21 4.51
C PHE A 90 -16.93 -15.33 5.60
N GLY A 91 -16.55 -15.43 6.88
CA GLY A 91 -17.49 -15.46 7.99
C GLY A 91 -18.31 -14.18 8.11
N GLN A 92 -17.67 -13.02 7.94
CA GLN A 92 -18.33 -11.72 7.95
C GLN A 92 -19.33 -11.56 6.79
N ALA A 93 -18.96 -11.95 5.58
CA ALA A 93 -19.84 -11.91 4.41
C ALA A 93 -21.13 -12.72 4.62
N LEU A 94 -21.01 -13.91 5.21
CA LEU A 94 -22.19 -14.75 5.54
C LEU A 94 -23.06 -14.09 6.63
N TRP A 95 -22.43 -13.55 7.68
CA TRP A 95 -23.14 -12.86 8.76
C TRP A 95 -23.90 -11.64 8.25
N TYR A 96 -23.26 -10.82 7.42
CA TYR A 96 -23.86 -9.64 6.85
C TYR A 96 -25.02 -9.95 5.90
N ALA A 97 -24.86 -10.99 5.10
CA ALA A 97 -25.93 -11.47 4.21
C ALA A 97 -27.15 -11.92 5.02
N HIS A 98 -26.94 -12.69 6.09
CA HIS A 98 -28.01 -13.14 6.98
C HIS A 98 -28.79 -11.97 7.57
N ASN A 99 -28.08 -10.96 8.13
CA ASN A 99 -28.72 -9.85 8.83
C ASN A 99 -29.31 -8.77 7.91
N SER A 100 -28.85 -8.67 6.67
CA SER A 100 -29.35 -7.70 5.70
C SER A 100 -30.39 -8.25 4.73
N GLY A 101 -30.54 -9.58 4.67
CA GLY A 101 -31.36 -10.25 3.66
C GLY A 101 -30.81 -10.16 2.25
N LYS A 102 -29.51 -9.81 2.11
CA LYS A 102 -28.81 -9.72 0.83
C LYS A 102 -28.01 -10.99 0.55
N LYS A 103 -27.48 -11.11 -0.68
CA LYS A 103 -26.57 -12.20 -1.02
C LYS A 103 -25.17 -11.93 -0.44
N PRO A 104 -24.46 -12.96 0.05
CA PRO A 104 -23.11 -12.79 0.56
C PRO A 104 -22.12 -12.49 -0.57
N CYS A 105 -21.20 -11.57 -0.32
CA CYS A 105 -20.12 -11.22 -1.25
C CYS A 105 -18.82 -11.01 -0.48
N LEU A 106 -17.74 -11.62 -0.95
CA LEU A 106 -16.39 -11.48 -0.43
C LEU A 106 -15.48 -10.88 -1.50
N VAL A 107 -14.87 -9.75 -1.19
CA VAL A 107 -13.90 -9.08 -2.06
C VAL A 107 -12.51 -9.23 -1.45
N LEU A 108 -11.64 -9.97 -2.11
CA LEU A 108 -10.27 -10.21 -1.65
C LEU A 108 -9.27 -9.30 -2.34
N ILE A 109 -8.51 -8.56 -1.54
CA ILE A 109 -7.46 -7.65 -2.00
C ILE A 109 -6.13 -8.41 -2.03
N LEU A 110 -5.58 -8.62 -3.22
CA LEU A 110 -4.33 -9.33 -3.46
C LEU A 110 -3.16 -8.35 -3.55
N LYS A 111 -2.11 -8.54 -2.74
CA LYS A 111 -0.89 -7.73 -2.76
C LYS A 111 0.14 -8.25 -3.76
N THR A 112 0.17 -9.57 -3.95
CA THR A 112 1.16 -10.25 -4.79
C THR A 112 0.53 -11.41 -5.54
N GLN A 113 1.23 -11.92 -6.56
CA GLN A 113 0.83 -13.12 -7.28
C GLN A 113 0.70 -14.34 -6.34
N LYS A 114 1.48 -14.42 -5.27
CA LYS A 114 1.41 -15.52 -4.29
C LYS A 114 0.10 -15.54 -3.51
N ASP A 115 -0.62 -14.43 -3.44
CA ASP A 115 -1.87 -14.34 -2.69
C ASP A 115 -3.03 -15.10 -3.37
N TYR A 116 -2.87 -15.51 -4.63
CA TYR A 116 -3.86 -16.37 -5.30
C TYR A 116 -4.06 -17.71 -4.60
N ILE A 117 -3.09 -18.21 -3.84
CA ILE A 117 -3.29 -19.41 -3.00
C ILE A 117 -4.43 -19.22 -1.98
N TYR A 118 -4.59 -18.01 -1.46
CA TYR A 118 -5.68 -17.69 -0.52
C TYR A 118 -7.01 -17.51 -1.25
N PHE A 119 -6.99 -16.88 -2.42
CA PHE A 119 -8.14 -16.77 -3.29
C PHE A 119 -8.68 -18.14 -3.69
N ASP A 120 -7.82 -19.05 -4.12
CA ASP A 120 -8.20 -20.42 -4.50
C ASP A 120 -8.83 -21.20 -3.33
N ARG A 121 -8.27 -21.02 -2.13
CA ARG A 121 -8.85 -21.61 -0.91
C ARG A 121 -10.22 -21.03 -0.58
N ALA A 122 -10.37 -19.72 -0.66
CA ALA A 122 -11.65 -19.04 -0.46
C ALA A 122 -12.68 -19.51 -1.48
N LYS A 123 -12.27 -19.66 -2.74
CA LYS A 123 -13.15 -20.08 -3.84
C LYS A 123 -13.84 -21.40 -3.56
N ILE A 124 -13.15 -22.39 -2.98
CA ILE A 124 -13.74 -23.70 -2.64
C ILE A 124 -14.95 -23.54 -1.71
N LEU A 125 -14.83 -22.68 -0.68
CA LEU A 125 -15.94 -22.43 0.26
C LEU A 125 -16.99 -21.49 -0.34
N CYS A 126 -16.55 -20.46 -1.06
CA CYS A 126 -17.47 -19.54 -1.73
C CYS A 126 -18.38 -20.26 -2.72
N ASP A 127 -17.86 -21.17 -3.54
CA ASP A 127 -18.62 -22.00 -4.45
C ASP A 127 -19.63 -22.90 -3.69
N LYS A 128 -19.17 -23.52 -2.58
CA LYS A 128 -20.01 -24.42 -1.77
C LYS A 128 -21.17 -23.70 -1.08
N TYR A 129 -20.93 -22.48 -0.61
CA TYR A 129 -21.91 -21.71 0.19
C TYR A 129 -22.57 -20.56 -0.59
N ASN A 130 -22.38 -20.54 -1.91
CA ASN A 130 -22.95 -19.54 -2.80
C ASN A 130 -22.60 -18.09 -2.41
N VAL A 131 -21.34 -17.86 -2.04
CA VAL A 131 -20.77 -16.54 -1.76
C VAL A 131 -20.19 -15.99 -3.06
N HIS A 132 -20.58 -14.78 -3.45
CA HIS A 132 -19.99 -14.12 -4.61
C HIS A 132 -18.56 -13.67 -4.29
N LEU A 133 -17.56 -14.25 -4.96
CA LEU A 133 -16.15 -13.99 -4.72
C LEU A 133 -15.57 -13.09 -5.82
N ILE A 134 -14.90 -12.00 -5.41
CA ILE A 134 -14.24 -11.04 -6.29
C ILE A 134 -12.80 -10.88 -5.87
N ASP A 135 -11.87 -10.79 -6.82
CA ASP A 135 -10.48 -10.39 -6.56
C ASP A 135 -10.19 -8.96 -7.03
N ILE A 136 -9.43 -8.23 -6.22
CA ILE A 136 -8.91 -6.91 -6.54
C ILE A 136 -7.40 -6.93 -6.37
N LYS A 137 -6.66 -6.52 -7.39
CA LYS A 137 -5.22 -6.32 -7.29
C LYS A 137 -4.91 -5.01 -6.58
N SER A 138 -4.08 -5.07 -5.55
CA SER A 138 -3.65 -3.84 -4.86
C SER A 138 -2.85 -2.94 -5.80
N LYS A 139 -2.84 -1.64 -5.54
CA LYS A 139 -2.06 -0.64 -6.29
C LYS A 139 -0.58 -1.03 -6.45
N ASN A 140 -0.06 -1.79 -5.48
CA ASN A 140 1.32 -2.25 -5.43
C ASN A 140 1.44 -3.75 -5.72
N PHE A 141 0.52 -4.31 -6.49
CA PHE A 141 0.52 -5.72 -6.84
C PHE A 141 1.85 -6.10 -7.51
N GLN A 142 2.54 -7.08 -6.94
CA GLN A 142 3.81 -7.59 -7.46
C GLN A 142 3.57 -8.90 -8.22
N THR A 143 3.85 -8.87 -9.51
CA THR A 143 4.01 -10.09 -10.29
C THR A 143 5.40 -10.65 -10.01
N ASN A 144 5.50 -11.87 -9.48
CA ASN A 144 6.78 -12.54 -9.41
C ASN A 144 7.25 -12.78 -10.84
N SER A 145 8.26 -12.05 -11.27
CA SER A 145 9.04 -12.48 -12.43
C SER A 145 9.65 -13.83 -12.05
N ILE A 146 9.17 -14.90 -12.67
CA ILE A 146 9.79 -16.22 -12.59
C ILE A 146 11.16 -16.03 -13.24
N LYS A 147 12.23 -16.02 -12.41
CA LYS A 147 13.60 -16.15 -12.91
C LYS A 147 13.89 -17.60 -13.16
#